data_5bf803782a3fa8fc5fd9b9f187e3b26f
#
_entry.id   5bf803782a3fa8fc5fd9b9f187e3b26f
#
_cell.length_a   1.000
_cell.length_b   1.000
_cell.length_c   1.000
_cell.angle_alpha   90.00
_cell.angle_beta   90.00
_cell.angle_gamma   90.00
#
_symmetry.space_group_name_H-M   'P 1'
#
loop_
_entity.id
_entity.type
_entity.pdbx_description
1 polymer ?
#
loop_
_entity_poly.entity_id
_entity_poly.type
_entity_poly.pdbx_seq_one_letter_code
_entity_poly.pdbx_strand_id
1 'polypeptide(L)'
;DLDTSRGLGDVYKRQEDALKNADVFLGLSVPGSVTKKMVKSMSEKPIIFAMANPIPEIMPEDVKSVRSDAIVATGRSDYPNQVNNVLGFPYIFRGALDVRATTINEEMKIAAANAIAELAREDVPDEVNAAYHGVQLHYGNDYIIPAPFDPRLISSVSSAVAKAAMNSGVAKKPIKNIESYKRELEGRTNPIASILEPIKTRIKNKKQRVVFAEGEEEKTIRAALSFY
;
A
#
# COMPACT_ATOMS: atom_id res chain seq x y z
N ASP A 1 38.85 14.21 6.33
CA ASP A 1 39.39 12.89 6.71
C ASP A 1 38.43 12.23 7.68
N LEU A 2 37.50 11.45 7.15
CA LEU A 2 36.73 10.53 7.94
C LEU A 2 37.68 9.46 8.45
N ASP A 3 37.88 9.39 9.75
CA ASP A 3 38.72 8.38 10.40
C ASP A 3 38.19 6.98 10.09
N THR A 4 38.72 6.38 9.03
CA THR A 4 38.44 5.02 8.60
C THR A 4 39.09 3.94 9.51
N SER A 5 39.78 4.36 10.57
CA SER A 5 40.46 3.47 11.52
C SER A 5 39.57 2.94 12.64
N ARG A 6 38.36 3.46 12.80
CA ARG A 6 37.36 2.85 13.69
C ARG A 6 36.80 1.63 12.98
N GLY A 7 37.31 0.47 13.37
CA GLY A 7 37.02 -0.79 12.72
C GLY A 7 35.51 -1.06 12.60
N LEU A 8 35.12 -1.77 11.55
CA LEU A 8 33.77 -2.27 11.28
C LEU A 8 33.07 -2.82 12.54
N GLY A 9 33.83 -3.36 13.50
CA GLY A 9 33.32 -3.83 14.78
C GLY A 9 32.62 -2.78 15.67
N ASP A 10 33.02 -1.49 15.60
CA ASP A 10 32.38 -0.44 16.39
C ASP A 10 31.07 0.04 15.76
N VAL A 11 30.94 -0.01 14.43
CA VAL A 11 29.71 0.30 13.73
C VAL A 11 28.64 -0.77 14.03
N TYR A 12 29.00 -2.04 14.01
CA TYR A 12 28.08 -3.14 14.34
C TYR A 12 27.65 -3.11 15.81
N LYS A 13 28.55 -2.79 16.75
CA LYS A 13 28.18 -2.63 18.16
C LYS A 13 27.14 -1.51 18.36
N ARG A 14 27.28 -0.38 17.67
CA ARG A 14 26.30 0.71 17.72
C ARG A 14 24.94 0.32 17.12
N GLN A 15 24.94 -0.50 16.06
CA GLN A 15 23.69 -1.02 15.47
C GLN A 15 22.98 -2.00 16.43
N GLU A 16 23.73 -2.91 17.09
CA GLU A 16 23.14 -3.79 18.11
C GLU A 16 22.50 -2.97 19.26
N ASP A 17 23.19 -1.93 19.74
CA ASP A 17 22.67 -1.08 20.80
C ASP A 17 21.46 -0.27 20.36
N ALA A 18 21.45 0.23 19.13
CA ALA A 18 20.33 1.00 18.58
C ALA A 18 19.05 0.15 18.38
N LEU A 19 19.21 -1.14 18.03
CA LEU A 19 18.08 -2.06 17.83
C LEU A 19 17.52 -2.61 19.13
N LYS A 20 18.25 -2.50 20.24
CA LYS A 20 17.77 -2.99 21.53
C LYS A 20 16.53 -2.24 21.98
N ASN A 21 15.43 -3.00 22.21
CA ASN A 21 14.12 -2.46 22.56
C ASN A 21 13.53 -1.48 21.51
N ALA A 22 14.02 -1.48 20.28
CA ALA A 22 13.42 -0.71 19.20
C ALA A 22 12.12 -1.37 18.72
N ASP A 23 11.09 -0.57 18.47
CA ASP A 23 9.80 -1.02 17.95
C ASP A 23 9.83 -1.18 16.43
N VAL A 24 10.61 -0.35 15.74
CA VAL A 24 10.67 -0.30 14.27
C VAL A 24 12.12 -0.29 13.79
N PHE A 25 12.41 -1.12 12.81
CA PHE A 25 13.62 -1.04 12.00
C PHE A 25 13.26 -0.61 10.58
N LEU A 26 13.90 0.45 10.09
CA LEU A 26 13.77 0.95 8.73
C LEU A 26 15.13 0.85 8.03
N GLY A 27 15.29 -0.18 7.21
CA GLY A 27 16.54 -0.50 6.51
C GLY A 27 16.58 0.10 5.11
N LEU A 28 17.62 0.87 4.83
CA LEU A 28 17.95 1.44 3.51
C LEU A 28 19.47 1.29 3.25
N SER A 29 20.04 0.21 3.72
CA SER A 29 21.50 0.04 3.79
C SER A 29 22.00 -1.07 2.85
N VAL A 30 22.66 -2.06 3.41
CA VAL A 30 23.31 -3.14 2.65
C VAL A 30 22.87 -4.51 3.15
N PRO A 31 22.94 -5.55 2.30
CA PRO A 31 22.61 -6.92 2.69
C PRO A 31 23.33 -7.36 3.96
N GLY A 32 22.61 -8.09 4.83
CA GLY A 32 23.20 -8.73 6.00
C GLY A 32 23.64 -7.77 7.12
N SER A 33 23.27 -6.49 7.06
CA SER A 33 23.60 -5.53 8.12
C SER A 33 22.83 -5.75 9.43
N VAL A 34 21.73 -6.52 9.39
CA VAL A 34 20.95 -6.89 10.56
C VAL A 34 21.06 -8.38 10.85
N THR A 35 21.36 -8.73 12.09
CA THR A 35 21.52 -10.12 12.53
C THR A 35 20.29 -10.63 13.29
N LYS A 36 20.11 -11.95 13.34
CA LYS A 36 19.08 -12.59 14.17
C LYS A 36 19.15 -12.16 15.65
N LYS A 37 20.36 -11.92 16.17
CA LYS A 37 20.59 -11.45 17.54
C LYS A 37 20.01 -10.05 17.74
N MET A 38 20.22 -9.14 16.79
CA MET A 38 19.67 -7.80 16.81
C MET A 38 18.14 -7.85 16.80
N VAL A 39 17.54 -8.65 15.92
CA VAL A 39 16.07 -8.81 15.86
C VAL A 39 15.50 -9.37 17.17
N LYS A 40 16.17 -10.31 17.81
CA LYS A 40 15.76 -10.83 19.11
C LYS A 40 15.73 -9.77 20.21
N SER A 41 16.60 -8.75 20.12
CA SER A 41 16.71 -7.68 21.12
C SER A 41 15.68 -6.57 20.95
N MET A 42 14.90 -6.55 19.86
CA MET A 42 13.84 -5.57 19.62
C MET A 42 12.64 -5.77 20.58
N SER A 43 11.79 -4.77 20.65
CA SER A 43 10.53 -4.79 21.41
C SER A 43 9.60 -5.92 20.94
N GLU A 44 8.51 -6.14 21.67
CA GLU A 44 7.45 -7.08 21.27
C GLU A 44 6.76 -6.60 19.99
N LYS A 45 6.43 -7.54 19.09
CA LYS A 45 5.76 -7.28 17.80
C LYS A 45 6.48 -6.22 16.96
N PRO A 46 7.80 -6.36 16.72
CA PRO A 46 8.56 -5.36 16.01
C PRO A 46 8.15 -5.27 14.54
N ILE A 47 8.26 -4.07 13.98
CA ILE A 47 8.04 -3.81 12.54
C ILE A 47 9.41 -3.69 11.89
N ILE A 48 9.67 -4.52 10.87
CA ILE A 48 10.96 -4.61 10.20
C ILE A 48 10.78 -4.35 8.70
N PHE A 49 11.19 -3.18 8.25
CA PHE A 49 11.28 -2.81 6.83
C PHE A 49 12.72 -3.00 6.37
N ALA A 50 13.04 -4.15 5.79
CA ALA A 50 14.35 -4.46 5.25
C ALA A 50 14.35 -4.24 3.73
N MET A 51 14.68 -3.01 3.30
CA MET A 51 14.44 -2.53 1.94
C MET A 51 15.68 -2.47 1.06
N ALA A 52 16.85 -2.95 1.51
CA ALA A 52 18.02 -3.09 0.64
C ALA A 52 17.69 -4.02 -0.54
N ASN A 53 18.18 -3.67 -1.73
CA ASN A 53 17.84 -4.34 -2.98
C ASN A 53 19.14 -4.72 -3.72
N PRO A 54 19.30 -5.94 -4.27
CA PRO A 54 18.30 -7.02 -4.40
C PRO A 54 18.15 -7.91 -3.15
N ILE A 55 19.08 -7.87 -2.22
CA ILE A 55 19.09 -8.68 -1.00
C ILE A 55 18.84 -7.75 0.18
N PRO A 56 17.82 -8.01 1.02
CA PRO A 56 17.50 -7.18 2.17
C PRO A 56 18.56 -7.24 3.28
N GLU A 57 18.51 -6.31 4.23
CA GLU A 57 19.39 -6.26 5.40
C GLU A 57 19.32 -7.53 6.25
N ILE A 58 18.16 -8.16 6.27
CA ILE A 58 17.92 -9.49 6.85
C ILE A 58 16.80 -10.17 6.07
N MET A 59 16.92 -11.47 5.85
CA MET A 59 15.91 -12.24 5.14
C MET A 59 14.67 -12.45 6.01
N PRO A 60 13.45 -12.40 5.44
CA PRO A 60 12.20 -12.60 6.19
C PRO A 60 12.14 -13.93 6.96
N GLU A 61 12.63 -15.02 6.39
CA GLU A 61 12.71 -16.33 7.04
C GLU A 61 13.65 -16.31 8.25
N ASP A 62 14.73 -15.53 8.20
CA ASP A 62 15.64 -15.36 9.33
C ASP A 62 14.99 -14.59 10.48
N VAL A 63 14.20 -13.55 10.17
CA VAL A 63 13.39 -12.83 11.15
C VAL A 63 12.36 -13.77 11.77
N LYS A 64 11.56 -14.45 10.96
CA LYS A 64 10.49 -15.36 11.43
C LYS A 64 11.04 -16.53 12.24
N SER A 65 12.27 -17.01 11.97
CA SER A 65 12.92 -18.07 12.73
C SER A 65 13.21 -17.70 14.19
N VAL A 66 13.27 -16.39 14.51
CA VAL A 66 13.61 -15.88 15.85
C VAL A 66 12.51 -15.01 16.47
N ARG A 67 11.61 -14.45 15.64
CA ARG A 67 10.50 -13.58 16.07
C ARG A 67 9.29 -13.82 15.17
N SER A 68 8.46 -14.79 15.54
CA SER A 68 7.21 -15.11 14.82
C SER A 68 6.17 -13.99 14.88
N ASP A 69 6.28 -13.12 15.87
CA ASP A 69 5.40 -11.97 16.14
C ASP A 69 5.76 -10.73 15.29
N ALA A 70 6.91 -10.72 14.59
CA ALA A 70 7.36 -9.59 13.80
C ALA A 70 6.52 -9.38 12.52
N ILE A 71 6.25 -8.12 12.19
CA ILE A 71 5.77 -7.70 10.87
C ILE A 71 6.99 -7.40 10.01
N VAL A 72 7.11 -8.06 8.86
CA VAL A 72 8.25 -7.91 7.96
C VAL A 72 7.79 -7.41 6.61
N ALA A 73 8.50 -6.41 6.07
CA ALA A 73 8.32 -5.88 4.73
C ALA A 73 9.67 -5.77 4.01
N THR A 74 9.70 -6.09 2.72
CA THR A 74 10.90 -6.01 1.88
C THR A 74 10.58 -5.44 0.51
N GLY A 75 11.61 -5.08 -0.28
CA GLY A 75 11.45 -4.73 -1.69
C GLY A 75 11.15 -5.91 -2.63
N ARG A 76 11.23 -7.14 -2.15
CA ARG A 76 11.10 -8.35 -2.97
C ARG A 76 9.64 -8.71 -3.21
N SER A 77 9.35 -9.15 -4.44
CA SER A 77 8.00 -9.56 -4.87
C SER A 77 7.59 -10.97 -4.44
N ASP A 78 8.54 -11.77 -4.00
CA ASP A 78 8.33 -13.16 -3.56
C ASP A 78 8.03 -13.27 -2.05
N TYR A 79 7.92 -12.13 -1.35
CA TYR A 79 7.55 -12.05 0.06
C TYR A 79 6.31 -11.19 0.29
N PRO A 80 5.58 -11.42 1.39
CA PRO A 80 4.50 -10.53 1.83
C PRO A 80 4.97 -9.09 2.08
N ASN A 81 4.04 -8.14 2.06
CA ASN A 81 4.31 -6.72 2.32
C ASN A 81 5.40 -6.14 1.39
N GLN A 82 5.28 -6.37 0.10
CA GLN A 82 6.23 -5.82 -0.86
C GLN A 82 6.21 -4.29 -0.85
N VAL A 83 7.32 -3.67 -0.48
CA VAL A 83 7.54 -2.22 -0.62
C VAL A 83 8.03 -1.93 -2.04
N ASN A 84 7.18 -1.31 -2.84
CA ASN A 84 7.49 -1.02 -4.24
C ASN A 84 7.14 0.43 -4.57
N ASN A 85 8.03 1.12 -5.27
CA ASN A 85 7.81 2.51 -5.71
C ASN A 85 6.55 2.67 -6.56
N VAL A 86 6.09 1.62 -7.25
CA VAL A 86 4.88 1.63 -8.06
C VAL A 86 3.60 1.93 -7.25
N LEU A 87 3.61 1.71 -5.94
CA LEU A 87 2.48 2.03 -5.06
C LEU A 87 2.22 3.54 -4.95
N GLY A 88 3.26 4.36 -5.04
CA GLY A 88 3.17 5.81 -4.86
C GLY A 88 3.49 6.62 -6.10
N PHE A 89 4.65 6.35 -6.70
CA PHE A 89 5.24 7.17 -7.76
C PHE A 89 4.29 7.50 -8.92
N PRO A 90 3.62 6.54 -9.61
CA PRO A 90 2.79 6.89 -10.77
C PRO A 90 1.57 7.72 -10.35
N TYR A 91 1.01 7.43 -9.21
CA TYR A 91 -0.26 8.01 -8.76
C TYR A 91 -0.09 9.38 -8.11
N ILE A 92 1.05 9.63 -7.45
CA ILE A 92 1.42 10.97 -6.97
C ILE A 92 1.54 11.92 -8.14
N PHE A 93 2.26 11.51 -9.19
CA PHE A 93 2.37 12.33 -10.42
C PHE A 93 1.03 12.48 -11.12
N ARG A 94 0.22 11.42 -11.18
CA ARG A 94 -1.12 11.50 -11.78
C ARG A 94 -1.98 12.56 -11.09
N GLY A 95 -2.08 12.49 -9.75
CA GLY A 95 -2.84 13.48 -8.99
C GLY A 95 -2.31 14.91 -9.13
N ALA A 96 -0.99 15.08 -9.08
CA ALA A 96 -0.34 16.39 -9.22
C ALA A 96 -0.56 17.00 -10.61
N LEU A 97 -0.39 16.21 -11.68
CA LEU A 97 -0.52 16.69 -13.06
C LEU A 97 -1.96 17.01 -13.42
N ASP A 98 -2.94 16.27 -12.97
CA ASP A 98 -4.36 16.49 -13.28
C ASP A 98 -4.88 17.82 -12.73
N VAL A 99 -4.38 18.24 -11.58
CA VAL A 99 -4.67 19.56 -10.99
C VAL A 99 -3.66 20.63 -11.40
N ARG A 100 -2.67 20.29 -12.23
CA ARG A 100 -1.56 21.19 -12.61
C ARG A 100 -0.88 21.81 -11.39
N ALA A 101 -0.52 20.96 -10.42
CA ALA A 101 0.18 21.43 -9.24
C ALA A 101 1.53 22.06 -9.59
N THR A 102 1.88 23.14 -8.90
CA THR A 102 3.15 23.86 -9.11
C THR A 102 4.35 23.14 -8.49
N THR A 103 4.07 22.28 -7.51
CA THR A 103 5.06 21.47 -6.79
C THR A 103 4.38 20.24 -6.20
N ILE A 104 5.15 19.24 -5.81
CA ILE A 104 4.71 18.13 -4.98
C ILE A 104 5.23 18.40 -3.57
N ASN A 105 4.33 18.87 -2.70
CA ASN A 105 4.65 19.24 -1.32
C ASN A 105 4.48 18.08 -0.33
N GLU A 106 4.79 18.30 0.95
CA GLU A 106 4.69 17.27 1.99
C GLU A 106 3.26 16.81 2.23
N GLU A 107 2.28 17.70 2.16
CA GLU A 107 0.86 17.38 2.32
C GLU A 107 0.40 16.37 1.27
N MET A 108 0.87 16.51 0.04
CA MET A 108 0.56 15.57 -1.06
C MET A 108 1.22 14.20 -0.83
N LYS A 109 2.46 14.16 -0.34
CA LYS A 109 3.17 12.91 -0.01
C LYS A 109 2.52 12.18 1.16
N ILE A 110 2.14 12.90 2.20
CA ILE A 110 1.41 12.36 3.36
C ILE A 110 0.03 11.84 2.93
N ALA A 111 -0.68 12.57 2.07
CA ALA A 111 -1.97 12.12 1.54
C ALA A 111 -1.85 10.82 0.74
N ALA A 112 -0.77 10.67 -0.05
CA ALA A 112 -0.50 9.42 -0.77
C ALA A 112 -0.24 8.26 0.19
N ALA A 113 0.59 8.47 1.21
CA ALA A 113 0.89 7.43 2.21
C ALA A 113 -0.37 6.99 2.97
N ASN A 114 -1.21 7.95 3.38
CA ASN A 114 -2.47 7.67 4.05
C ASN A 114 -3.43 6.89 3.15
N ALA A 115 -3.57 7.29 1.88
CA ALA A 115 -4.43 6.59 0.92
C ALA A 115 -3.99 5.14 0.69
N ILE A 116 -2.67 4.87 0.62
CA ILE A 116 -2.12 3.52 0.53
C ILE A 116 -2.44 2.73 1.80
N ALA A 117 -2.28 3.34 2.98
CA ALA A 117 -2.56 2.69 4.25
C ALA A 117 -4.07 2.40 4.46
N GLU A 118 -4.96 3.29 3.99
CA GLU A 118 -6.41 3.09 4.00
C GLU A 118 -6.81 1.96 3.06
N LEU A 119 -6.28 1.97 1.83
CA LEU A 119 -6.56 0.93 0.84
C LEU A 119 -6.16 -0.47 1.31
N ALA A 120 -5.06 -0.60 2.06
CA ALA A 120 -4.66 -1.88 2.64
C ALA A 120 -5.67 -2.46 3.64
N ARG A 121 -6.52 -1.61 4.23
CA ARG A 121 -7.55 -2.01 5.21
C ARG A 121 -8.90 -2.34 4.58
N GLU A 122 -9.09 -1.99 3.32
CA GLU A 122 -10.29 -2.35 2.57
C GLU A 122 -10.27 -3.82 2.14
N ASP A 123 -11.44 -4.38 1.89
CA ASP A 123 -11.56 -5.74 1.34
C ASP A 123 -10.85 -5.82 -0.02
N VAL A 124 -10.05 -6.87 -0.19
CA VAL A 124 -9.27 -7.07 -1.42
C VAL A 124 -10.15 -7.71 -2.49
N PRO A 125 -10.26 -7.10 -3.69
CA PRO A 125 -11.06 -7.66 -4.78
C PRO A 125 -10.57 -9.03 -5.25
N ASP A 126 -11.51 -9.87 -5.71
CA ASP A 126 -11.20 -11.22 -6.21
C ASP A 126 -10.20 -11.21 -7.37
N GLU A 127 -10.22 -10.19 -8.24
CA GLU A 127 -9.25 -10.03 -9.33
C GLU A 127 -7.82 -9.83 -8.82
N VAL A 128 -7.63 -9.14 -7.69
CA VAL A 128 -6.34 -8.97 -7.04
C VAL A 128 -5.91 -10.30 -6.40
N ASN A 129 -6.82 -10.97 -5.69
CA ASN A 129 -6.55 -12.29 -5.09
C ASN A 129 -6.16 -13.32 -6.18
N ALA A 130 -6.82 -13.31 -7.33
CA ALA A 130 -6.51 -14.19 -8.46
C ALA A 130 -5.08 -13.95 -9.01
N ALA A 131 -4.63 -12.70 -9.07
CA ALA A 131 -3.27 -12.34 -9.49
C ALA A 131 -2.18 -12.85 -8.52
N TYR A 132 -2.54 -13.10 -7.27
CA TYR A 132 -1.67 -13.65 -6.23
C TYR A 132 -1.97 -15.14 -5.94
N HIS A 133 -2.16 -15.93 -7.00
CA HIS A 133 -2.38 -17.38 -6.95
C HIS A 133 -3.62 -17.81 -6.15
N GLY A 134 -4.64 -16.95 -6.08
CA GLY A 134 -5.89 -17.24 -5.37
C GLY A 134 -5.78 -17.20 -3.84
N VAL A 135 -4.67 -16.68 -3.29
CA VAL A 135 -4.54 -16.43 -1.86
C VAL A 135 -5.52 -15.31 -1.48
N GLN A 136 -6.36 -15.57 -0.49
CA GLN A 136 -7.26 -14.55 0.06
C GLN A 136 -6.46 -13.56 0.88
N LEU A 137 -6.14 -12.41 0.27
CA LEU A 137 -5.43 -11.32 0.92
C LEU A 137 -6.39 -10.54 1.81
N HIS A 138 -5.99 -10.24 3.02
CA HIS A 138 -6.74 -9.41 3.96
C HIS A 138 -5.76 -8.68 4.87
N TYR A 139 -6.17 -7.51 5.39
CA TYR A 139 -5.35 -6.72 6.29
C TYR A 139 -4.88 -7.52 7.50
N GLY A 140 -3.57 -7.49 7.75
CA GLY A 140 -2.92 -8.24 8.82
C GLY A 140 -1.40 -8.21 8.68
N ASN A 141 -0.70 -9.01 9.49
CA ASN A 141 0.78 -9.00 9.55
C ASN A 141 1.47 -9.24 8.20
N ASP A 142 0.82 -9.96 7.30
CA ASP A 142 1.35 -10.28 5.97
C ASP A 142 0.72 -9.43 4.84
N TYR A 143 -0.15 -8.48 5.19
CA TYR A 143 -0.77 -7.53 4.24
C TYR A 143 -1.06 -6.19 4.91
N ILE A 144 -0.01 -5.43 5.21
CA ILE A 144 -0.09 -4.04 5.70
C ILE A 144 0.06 -3.02 4.56
N ILE A 145 0.45 -3.49 3.39
CA ILE A 145 0.68 -2.69 2.17
C ILE A 145 -0.14 -3.34 1.05
N PRO A 146 -0.89 -2.56 0.23
CA PRO A 146 -1.65 -3.12 -0.89
C PRO A 146 -0.75 -3.81 -1.90
N ALA A 147 -1.32 -4.76 -2.62
CA ALA A 147 -0.64 -5.41 -3.75
C ALA A 147 -0.20 -4.36 -4.79
N PRO A 148 1.05 -4.42 -5.32
CA PRO A 148 1.58 -3.39 -6.24
C PRO A 148 0.76 -3.16 -7.51
N PHE A 149 -0.02 -4.15 -7.95
CA PHE A 149 -0.86 -4.06 -9.13
C PHE A 149 -2.36 -3.98 -8.81
N ASP A 150 -2.70 -3.56 -7.58
CA ASP A 150 -4.10 -3.31 -7.22
C ASP A 150 -4.67 -2.16 -8.07
N PRO A 151 -5.70 -2.41 -8.90
CA PRO A 151 -6.23 -1.41 -9.82
C PRO A 151 -6.87 -0.21 -9.11
N ARG A 152 -7.18 -0.32 -7.82
CA ARG A 152 -7.75 0.76 -7.01
C ARG A 152 -6.72 1.82 -6.64
N LEU A 153 -5.41 1.52 -6.72
CA LEU A 153 -4.34 2.47 -6.39
C LEU A 153 -4.44 3.77 -7.18
N ILE A 154 -4.79 3.68 -8.48
CA ILE A 154 -4.89 4.87 -9.32
C ILE A 154 -5.97 5.84 -8.83
N SER A 155 -7.14 5.34 -8.47
CA SER A 155 -8.23 6.20 -8.01
C SER A 155 -8.02 6.67 -6.57
N SER A 156 -7.58 5.80 -5.67
CA SER A 156 -7.39 6.12 -4.25
C SER A 156 -6.24 7.11 -4.05
N VAL A 157 -5.04 6.79 -4.54
CA VAL A 157 -3.85 7.61 -4.30
C VAL A 157 -3.91 8.92 -5.09
N SER A 158 -4.25 8.87 -6.40
CA SER A 158 -4.25 10.09 -7.21
C SER A 158 -5.31 11.09 -6.75
N SER A 159 -6.49 10.63 -6.32
CA SER A 159 -7.53 11.54 -5.82
C SER A 159 -7.15 12.18 -4.48
N ALA A 160 -6.51 11.43 -3.58
CA ALA A 160 -6.00 11.96 -2.32
C ALA A 160 -4.93 13.03 -2.54
N VAL A 161 -3.98 12.77 -3.44
CA VAL A 161 -2.92 13.72 -3.83
C VAL A 161 -3.51 14.98 -4.47
N ALA A 162 -4.44 14.83 -5.42
CA ALA A 162 -5.11 15.96 -6.05
C ALA A 162 -5.88 16.83 -5.03
N LYS A 163 -6.58 16.20 -4.09
CA LYS A 163 -7.27 16.89 -2.99
C LYS A 163 -6.30 17.63 -2.08
N ALA A 164 -5.18 17.01 -1.72
CA ALA A 164 -4.14 17.66 -0.92
C ALA A 164 -3.51 18.86 -1.64
N ALA A 165 -3.23 18.73 -2.95
CA ALA A 165 -2.72 19.83 -3.77
C ALA A 165 -3.70 21.01 -3.84
N MET A 166 -5.01 20.75 -3.93
CA MET A 166 -6.03 21.78 -3.89
C MET A 166 -6.10 22.47 -2.52
N ASN A 167 -6.09 21.70 -1.46
CA ASN A 167 -6.17 22.21 -0.08
C ASN A 167 -4.95 23.04 0.33
N SER A 168 -3.76 22.66 -0.14
CA SER A 168 -2.51 23.40 0.11
C SER A 168 -2.28 24.56 -0.87
N GLY A 169 -3.21 24.83 -1.78
CA GLY A 169 -3.18 25.99 -2.68
C GLY A 169 -2.17 25.87 -3.83
N VAL A 170 -1.56 24.70 -4.07
CA VAL A 170 -0.59 24.51 -5.16
C VAL A 170 -1.24 24.09 -6.49
N ALA A 171 -2.53 23.78 -6.48
CA ALA A 171 -3.28 23.37 -7.68
C ALA A 171 -3.67 24.57 -8.54
N LYS A 172 -3.24 24.62 -9.80
CA LYS A 172 -3.65 25.66 -10.78
C LYS A 172 -4.98 25.36 -11.46
N LYS A 173 -5.41 24.09 -11.48
CA LYS A 173 -6.66 23.63 -12.10
C LYS A 173 -7.42 22.74 -11.12
N PRO A 174 -8.15 23.33 -10.17
CA PRO A 174 -8.91 22.56 -9.18
C PRO A 174 -9.97 21.65 -9.81
N ILE A 175 -10.11 20.45 -9.28
CA ILE A 175 -11.17 19.50 -9.64
C ILE A 175 -12.44 19.88 -8.88
N LYS A 176 -13.53 20.11 -9.60
CA LYS A 176 -14.82 20.52 -9.01
C LYS A 176 -15.52 19.39 -8.25
N ASN A 177 -15.40 18.15 -8.74
CA ASN A 177 -16.05 16.97 -8.17
C ASN A 177 -15.05 15.82 -8.08
N ILE A 178 -14.58 15.57 -6.88
CA ILE A 178 -13.55 14.54 -6.61
C ILE A 178 -14.09 13.12 -6.86
N GLU A 179 -15.36 12.87 -6.59
CA GLU A 179 -15.99 11.56 -6.82
C GLU A 179 -16.13 11.26 -8.32
N SER A 180 -16.41 12.27 -9.13
CA SER A 180 -16.41 12.11 -10.58
C SER A 180 -15.01 11.84 -11.12
N TYR A 181 -14.00 12.48 -10.55
CA TYR A 181 -12.62 12.26 -10.91
C TYR A 181 -12.13 10.85 -10.52
N LYS A 182 -12.50 10.36 -9.33
CA LYS A 182 -12.25 8.98 -8.90
C LYS A 182 -12.78 7.98 -9.93
N ARG A 183 -14.06 8.11 -10.31
CA ARG A 183 -14.69 7.24 -11.30
C ARG A 183 -14.02 7.29 -12.68
N GLU A 184 -13.58 8.47 -13.11
CA GLU A 184 -12.82 8.61 -14.36
C GLU A 184 -11.52 7.81 -14.30
N LEU A 185 -10.80 7.87 -13.18
CA LEU A 185 -9.57 7.10 -12.99
C LEU A 185 -9.80 5.59 -12.95
N GLU A 186 -10.85 5.14 -12.29
CA GLU A 186 -11.27 3.72 -12.24
C GLU A 186 -11.62 3.20 -13.65
N GLY A 187 -12.31 4.02 -14.44
CA GLY A 187 -12.64 3.68 -15.82
C GLY A 187 -11.43 3.50 -16.74
N ARG A 188 -10.26 4.05 -16.37
CA ARG A 188 -9.02 3.86 -17.15
C ARG A 188 -8.41 2.47 -16.98
N THR A 189 -8.56 1.87 -15.81
CA THR A 189 -8.05 0.52 -15.49
C THR A 189 -9.07 -0.56 -15.78
N ASN A 190 -10.36 -0.22 -15.70
CA ASN A 190 -11.46 -1.15 -15.97
C ASN A 190 -12.47 -0.52 -16.95
N PRO A 191 -12.31 -0.72 -18.28
CA PRO A 191 -13.23 -0.20 -19.29
C PRO A 191 -14.67 -0.68 -19.10
N ILE A 192 -14.88 -1.87 -18.54
CA ILE A 192 -16.22 -2.42 -18.27
C ILE A 192 -16.91 -1.61 -17.17
N ALA A 193 -16.19 -1.20 -16.14
CA ALA A 193 -16.71 -0.34 -15.08
C ALA A 193 -17.24 1.00 -15.66
N SER A 194 -16.57 1.58 -16.64
CA SER A 194 -17.00 2.82 -17.29
C SER A 194 -18.34 2.68 -18.03
N ILE A 195 -18.65 1.50 -18.55
CA ILE A 195 -19.92 1.19 -19.21
C ILE A 195 -21.02 0.91 -18.18
N LEU A 196 -20.69 0.25 -17.08
CA LEU A 196 -21.65 -0.15 -16.05
C LEU A 196 -22.06 1.01 -15.13
N GLU A 197 -21.18 1.98 -14.87
CA GLU A 197 -21.46 3.09 -13.95
C GLU A 197 -22.64 3.99 -14.35
N PRO A 198 -22.85 4.37 -15.64
CA PRO A 198 -24.07 5.06 -16.06
C PRO A 198 -25.33 4.23 -15.81
N ILE A 199 -25.23 2.89 -15.95
CA ILE A 199 -26.35 1.97 -15.71
C ILE A 199 -26.63 1.90 -14.22
N LYS A 200 -25.63 1.73 -13.36
CA LYS A 200 -25.76 1.74 -11.90
C LYS A 200 -26.36 3.06 -11.40
N THR A 201 -25.91 4.20 -11.92
CA THR A 201 -26.44 5.51 -11.55
C THR A 201 -27.92 5.66 -11.92
N ARG A 202 -28.36 5.12 -13.04
CA ARG A 202 -29.78 5.11 -13.43
C ARG A 202 -30.64 4.23 -12.53
N ILE A 203 -30.07 3.11 -12.05
CA ILE A 203 -30.78 2.14 -11.21
C ILE A 203 -30.85 2.63 -9.76
N LYS A 204 -29.77 3.26 -9.25
CA LYS A 204 -29.71 3.78 -7.86
C LYS A 204 -30.87 4.69 -7.47
N ASN A 205 -31.45 5.40 -8.43
CA ASN A 205 -32.57 6.31 -8.21
C ASN A 205 -33.95 5.65 -8.40
N LYS A 206 -34.01 4.35 -8.72
CA LYS A 206 -35.24 3.61 -8.91
C LYS A 206 -35.32 2.50 -7.86
N LYS A 207 -36.31 2.60 -6.95
CA LYS A 207 -36.62 1.51 -6.02
C LYS A 207 -37.08 0.30 -6.84
N GLN A 208 -36.19 -0.65 -7.08
CA GLN A 208 -36.46 -1.91 -7.76
C GLN A 208 -36.39 -3.05 -6.76
N ARG A 209 -37.24 -4.06 -6.94
CA ARG A 209 -37.09 -5.33 -6.23
C ARG A 209 -36.26 -6.26 -7.09
N VAL A 210 -35.19 -6.78 -6.56
CA VAL A 210 -34.36 -7.79 -7.20
C VAL A 210 -34.52 -9.10 -6.43
N VAL A 211 -34.81 -10.16 -7.14
CA VAL A 211 -34.89 -11.50 -6.58
C VAL A 211 -33.73 -12.31 -7.14
N PHE A 212 -32.92 -12.86 -6.28
CA PHE A 212 -31.83 -13.76 -6.64
C PHE A 212 -32.32 -15.19 -6.51
N ALA A 213 -32.35 -15.92 -7.63
CA ALA A 213 -32.89 -17.29 -7.68
C ALA A 213 -32.00 -18.31 -6.93
N GLU A 214 -30.69 -18.03 -6.83
CA GLU A 214 -29.69 -18.92 -6.23
C GLU A 214 -29.14 -18.26 -4.95
N GLY A 215 -30.02 -18.00 -4.00
CA GLY A 215 -29.71 -17.25 -2.78
C GLY A 215 -28.77 -17.96 -1.79
N GLU A 216 -28.46 -19.24 -1.99
CA GLU A 216 -27.51 -20.04 -1.23
C GLU A 216 -26.09 -19.99 -1.82
N GLU A 217 -25.94 -19.54 -3.07
CA GLU A 217 -24.64 -19.42 -3.71
C GLU A 217 -23.87 -18.21 -3.18
N GLU A 218 -22.62 -18.43 -2.72
CA GLU A 218 -21.76 -17.39 -2.14
C GLU A 218 -21.58 -16.19 -3.09
N LYS A 219 -21.40 -16.46 -4.40
CA LYS A 219 -21.26 -15.40 -5.41
C LYS A 219 -22.51 -14.55 -5.53
N THR A 220 -23.68 -15.15 -5.44
CA THR A 220 -24.98 -14.49 -5.49
C THR A 220 -25.20 -13.63 -4.24
N ILE A 221 -24.83 -14.14 -3.05
CA ILE A 221 -24.90 -13.41 -1.79
C ILE A 221 -23.97 -12.18 -1.83
N ARG A 222 -22.72 -12.34 -2.28
CA ARG A 222 -21.75 -11.24 -2.44
C ARG A 222 -22.27 -10.20 -3.44
N ALA A 223 -22.84 -10.62 -4.57
CA ALA A 223 -23.44 -9.70 -5.54
C ALA A 223 -24.60 -8.92 -4.91
N ALA A 224 -25.48 -9.56 -4.14
CA ALA A 224 -26.59 -8.93 -3.46
C ALA A 224 -26.11 -7.88 -2.44
N LEU A 225 -25.10 -8.21 -1.63
CA LEU A 225 -24.50 -7.28 -0.65
C LEU A 225 -23.85 -6.07 -1.32
N SER A 226 -23.28 -6.22 -2.50
CA SER A 226 -22.68 -5.09 -3.23
C SER A 226 -23.70 -4.12 -3.82
N PHE A 227 -24.99 -4.50 -3.84
CA PHE A 227 -26.12 -3.65 -4.27
C PHE A 227 -26.84 -2.94 -3.11
N TYR A 228 -26.54 -3.26 -1.87
CA TYR A 228 -27.15 -2.68 -0.70
C TYR A 228 -26.33 -1.50 -0.21
#